data_7651a138884970dd7e761fb65f07c2f3
#
_entry.id   7651a138884970dd7e761fb65f07c2f3
#
_cell.length_a   1.000
_cell.length_b   1.000
_cell.length_c   1.000
_cell.angle_alpha   90.00
_cell.angle_beta   90.00
_cell.angle_gamma   90.00
#
_symmetry.space_group_name_H-M   'P 1'
#
loop_
_entity.id
_entity.type
_entity.pdbx_description
1 polymer ?
#
loop_
_entity_poly.entity_id
_entity_poly.type
_entity_poly.pdbx_seq_one_letter_code
_entity_poly.pdbx_strand_id
1 'polypeptide(L)'
;MGNVLGAIGVVLGLLVAPTVSATPAARPTKKEALLVGDSVMSILLHTDAALTLLEKEHPFLLRSVPCQRLIFEGCKPIAKDSSLKMLQMNKGKFSNVVVVSTGYNDLDDANFARAVRAITSEAKQQGVEVLWLTYRQAGNVRMKSVSYNRQLFELEKKIDNLHILRWCDISNGHPEWFTADSVHMNATGGLALAKAISAAIGQLTTT
;
A
#
# COMPACT_ATOMS: atom_id res chain seq x y z
N MET A 1 40.00 -68.68 -58.12
CA MET A 1 39.20 -68.86 -56.88
C MET A 1 39.52 -67.74 -55.96
N GLY A 2 38.72 -66.68 -55.93
CA GLY A 2 38.96 -65.52 -55.13
C GLY A 2 37.65 -65.15 -54.42
N ASN A 3 37.69 -65.24 -53.12
CA ASN A 3 36.58 -64.84 -52.26
C ASN A 3 36.62 -63.31 -52.00
N VAL A 4 35.53 -62.61 -52.34
CA VAL A 4 35.32 -61.20 -51.99
C VAL A 4 34.41 -61.16 -50.77
N LEU A 5 34.94 -60.72 -49.63
CA LEU A 5 34.16 -60.42 -48.43
C LEU A 5 33.69 -58.97 -48.51
N GLY A 6 32.38 -58.80 -48.62
CA GLY A 6 31.74 -57.47 -48.52
C GLY A 6 31.55 -57.04 -47.05
N ALA A 7 32.12 -55.93 -46.71
CA ALA A 7 31.89 -55.30 -45.40
C ALA A 7 30.59 -54.46 -45.40
N ILE A 8 29.66 -54.81 -44.53
CA ILE A 8 28.43 -54.05 -44.30
C ILE A 8 28.72 -52.99 -43.22
N GLY A 9 28.77 -51.71 -43.62
CA GLY A 9 28.89 -50.59 -42.71
C GLY A 9 27.53 -50.24 -42.12
N VAL A 10 27.40 -50.42 -40.82
CA VAL A 10 26.21 -49.90 -40.03
C VAL A 10 26.45 -48.45 -39.68
N VAL A 11 25.69 -47.55 -40.29
CA VAL A 11 25.65 -46.09 -39.88
C VAL A 11 24.69 -45.93 -38.74
N LEU A 12 25.22 -45.71 -37.53
CA LEU A 12 24.45 -45.37 -36.38
C LEU A 12 24.13 -43.85 -36.45
N GLY A 13 22.91 -43.51 -36.85
CA GLY A 13 22.43 -42.11 -36.79
C GLY A 13 22.11 -41.67 -35.34
N LEU A 14 22.91 -40.76 -34.79
CA LEU A 14 22.57 -40.10 -33.53
C LEU A 14 21.38 -39.12 -33.74
N LEU A 15 20.22 -39.48 -33.22
CA LEU A 15 19.08 -38.58 -33.10
C LEU A 15 19.34 -37.59 -31.94
N VAL A 16 19.76 -36.37 -32.27
CA VAL A 16 19.85 -35.26 -31.31
C VAL A 16 18.45 -34.70 -31.13
N ALA A 17 17.80 -35.00 -30.01
CA ALA A 17 16.52 -34.40 -29.66
C ALA A 17 16.72 -32.90 -29.27
N PRO A 18 15.90 -31.98 -29.78
CA PRO A 18 16.00 -30.58 -29.39
C PRO A 18 15.63 -30.42 -27.90
N THR A 19 16.56 -29.96 -27.09
CA THR A 19 16.29 -29.53 -25.70
C THR A 19 15.51 -28.25 -25.73
N VAL A 20 14.20 -28.31 -25.46
CA VAL A 20 13.36 -27.14 -25.23
C VAL A 20 13.76 -26.55 -23.87
N SER A 21 14.55 -25.48 -23.88
CA SER A 21 14.79 -24.68 -22.67
C SER A 21 13.49 -24.01 -22.25
N ALA A 22 12.89 -24.54 -21.20
CA ALA A 22 11.74 -23.85 -20.55
C ALA A 22 12.24 -22.52 -20.00
N THR A 23 11.76 -21.41 -20.55
CA THR A 23 11.96 -20.06 -19.99
C THR A 23 11.38 -20.07 -18.58
N PRO A 24 12.15 -19.71 -17.54
CA PRO A 24 11.61 -19.65 -16.19
C PRO A 24 10.42 -18.67 -16.16
N ALA A 25 9.27 -19.12 -15.66
CA ALA A 25 8.13 -18.24 -15.45
C ALA A 25 8.58 -17.06 -14.57
N ALA A 26 8.41 -15.83 -15.07
CA ALA A 26 8.75 -14.64 -14.34
C ALA A 26 8.01 -14.66 -12.98
N ARG A 27 8.75 -14.62 -11.87
CA ARG A 27 8.13 -14.47 -10.55
C ARG A 27 7.30 -13.20 -10.57
N PRO A 28 6.05 -13.23 -10.04
CA PRO A 28 5.27 -12.01 -9.94
C PRO A 28 6.09 -10.99 -9.14
N THR A 29 6.39 -9.86 -9.78
CA THR A 29 7.09 -8.76 -9.13
C THR A 29 6.22 -8.25 -7.98
N LYS A 30 6.80 -8.17 -6.77
CA LYS A 30 6.10 -7.57 -5.63
C LYS A 30 5.69 -6.15 -5.98
N LYS A 31 4.52 -5.74 -5.51
CA LYS A 31 4.14 -4.33 -5.57
C LYS A 31 5.07 -3.52 -4.65
N GLU A 32 5.24 -2.23 -4.94
CA GLU A 32 6.10 -1.36 -4.15
C GLU A 32 5.42 -0.97 -2.83
N ALA A 33 4.14 -0.64 -2.88
CA ALA A 33 3.39 -0.12 -1.76
C ALA A 33 2.13 -0.93 -1.43
N LEU A 34 1.72 -0.90 -0.16
CA LEU A 34 0.39 -1.27 0.31
C LEU A 34 -0.30 -0.02 0.85
N LEU A 35 -1.45 0.35 0.28
CA LEU A 35 -2.29 1.44 0.76
C LEU A 35 -3.44 0.84 1.59
N VAL A 36 -3.50 1.18 2.88
CA VAL A 36 -4.60 0.77 3.79
C VAL A 36 -5.36 2.01 4.25
N GLY A 37 -6.70 1.97 4.13
CA GLY A 37 -7.51 3.14 4.43
C GLY A 37 -8.97 2.83 4.74
N ASP A 38 -9.65 3.84 5.27
CA ASP A 38 -11.10 3.84 5.44
C ASP A 38 -11.81 4.56 4.27
N SER A 39 -13.00 5.08 4.51
CA SER A 39 -13.79 5.79 3.49
C SER A 39 -13.06 6.98 2.86
N VAL A 40 -12.14 7.61 3.59
CA VAL A 40 -11.38 8.77 3.08
C VAL A 40 -10.42 8.33 1.97
N MET A 41 -9.70 7.23 2.13
CA MET A 41 -8.83 6.69 1.09
C MET A 41 -9.64 6.01 -0.04
N SER A 42 -10.87 5.57 0.22
CA SER A 42 -11.71 4.91 -0.79
C SER A 42 -12.01 5.78 -2.00
N ILE A 43 -11.82 7.10 -1.92
CA ILE A 43 -11.93 8.01 -3.07
C ILE A 43 -11.01 7.60 -4.23
N LEU A 44 -9.86 6.99 -3.94
CA LEU A 44 -8.95 6.51 -4.96
C LEU A 44 -9.60 5.45 -5.87
N LEU A 45 -10.50 4.61 -5.33
CA LEU A 45 -11.26 3.62 -6.09
C LEU A 45 -12.26 4.24 -7.08
N HIS A 46 -12.60 5.51 -6.89
CA HIS A 46 -13.57 6.26 -7.67
C HIS A 46 -12.93 7.40 -8.48
N THR A 47 -11.60 7.40 -8.61
CA THR A 47 -10.85 8.44 -9.32
C THR A 47 -9.80 7.80 -10.22
N ASP A 48 -10.17 7.47 -11.45
CA ASP A 48 -9.31 6.76 -12.42
C ASP A 48 -7.96 7.45 -12.64
N ALA A 49 -7.95 8.78 -12.70
CA ALA A 49 -6.72 9.55 -12.83
C ALA A 49 -5.77 9.37 -11.64
N ALA A 50 -6.31 9.21 -10.43
CA ALA A 50 -5.51 8.94 -9.22
C ALA A 50 -4.91 7.54 -9.25
N LEU A 51 -5.71 6.52 -9.62
CA LEU A 51 -5.23 5.14 -9.77
C LEU A 51 -4.14 5.03 -10.84
N THR A 52 -4.37 5.64 -12.00
CA THR A 52 -3.42 5.64 -13.13
C THR A 52 -2.09 6.28 -12.74
N LEU A 53 -2.12 7.42 -12.04
CA LEU A 53 -0.93 8.10 -11.56
C LEU A 53 -0.14 7.21 -10.60
N LEU A 54 -0.80 6.68 -9.58
CA LEU A 54 -0.15 5.86 -8.57
C LEU A 54 0.43 4.56 -9.15
N GLU A 55 -0.33 3.85 -9.99
CA GLU A 55 0.15 2.58 -10.58
C GLU A 55 1.34 2.79 -11.52
N LYS A 56 1.39 3.93 -12.20
CA LYS A 56 2.50 4.29 -13.09
C LYS A 56 3.79 4.56 -12.33
N GLU A 57 3.70 5.28 -11.21
CA GLU A 57 4.87 5.75 -10.47
C GLU A 57 5.29 4.76 -9.37
N HIS A 58 4.31 4.17 -8.68
CA HIS A 58 4.51 3.24 -7.57
C HIS A 58 3.50 2.10 -7.64
N PRO A 59 3.80 0.97 -8.28
CA PRO A 59 2.89 -0.17 -8.33
C PRO A 59 2.43 -0.57 -6.92
N PHE A 60 1.12 -0.60 -6.66
CA PHE A 60 0.58 -0.72 -5.31
C PHE A 60 -0.53 -1.76 -5.17
N LEU A 61 -0.81 -2.12 -3.91
CA LEU A 61 -2.02 -2.82 -3.50
C LEU A 61 -2.91 -1.85 -2.72
N LEU A 62 -4.16 -1.69 -3.11
CA LEU A 62 -5.13 -0.87 -2.36
C LEU A 62 -6.05 -1.79 -1.54
N ARG A 63 -6.11 -1.51 -0.24
CA ARG A 63 -6.94 -2.18 0.76
C ARG A 63 -7.70 -1.12 1.56
N SER A 64 -8.62 -0.47 0.91
CA SER A 64 -9.45 0.57 1.51
C SER A 64 -10.88 0.08 1.64
N VAL A 65 -11.41 0.16 2.86
CA VAL A 65 -12.77 -0.29 3.19
C VAL A 65 -13.46 0.79 4.02
N PRO A 66 -14.63 1.31 3.60
CA PRO A 66 -15.38 2.25 4.41
C PRO A 66 -15.58 1.72 5.84
N CYS A 67 -15.53 2.63 6.82
CA CYS A 67 -15.67 2.29 8.23
C CYS A 67 -14.55 1.42 8.85
N GLN A 68 -13.44 1.20 8.15
CA GLN A 68 -12.29 0.49 8.69
C GLN A 68 -11.70 1.23 9.90
N ARG A 69 -11.17 0.48 10.86
CA ARG A 69 -10.44 0.98 12.03
C ARG A 69 -8.99 0.51 12.02
N LEU A 70 -8.17 1.09 12.86
CA LEU A 70 -6.73 0.84 12.91
C LEU A 70 -6.41 -0.59 13.37
N ILE A 71 -6.88 -1.00 14.56
CA ILE A 71 -6.54 -2.31 15.16
C ILE A 71 -7.77 -3.11 15.60
N PHE A 72 -8.94 -2.53 15.56
CA PHE A 72 -10.21 -3.20 15.86
C PHE A 72 -11.01 -3.45 14.60
N GLU A 73 -11.97 -4.36 14.66
CA GLU A 73 -12.98 -4.50 13.60
C GLU A 73 -13.73 -3.18 13.43
N GLY A 74 -14.01 -2.82 12.19
CA GLY A 74 -14.83 -1.67 11.85
C GLY A 74 -16.32 -1.96 11.96
N CYS A 75 -17.14 -1.24 11.18
CA CYS A 75 -18.58 -1.44 11.18
C CYS A 75 -18.96 -2.76 10.49
N LYS A 76 -19.64 -3.64 11.20
CA LYS A 76 -20.19 -4.88 10.62
C LYS A 76 -21.46 -4.57 9.79
N PRO A 77 -21.66 -5.24 8.66
CA PRO A 77 -20.80 -6.29 8.07
C PRO A 77 -19.72 -5.76 7.13
N ILE A 78 -19.53 -4.43 6.99
CA ILE A 78 -18.73 -3.77 5.94
C ILE A 78 -17.23 -3.98 6.16
N ALA A 79 -16.72 -3.64 7.34
CA ALA A 79 -15.29 -3.68 7.67
C ALA A 79 -15.01 -4.74 8.75
N LYS A 80 -14.74 -5.97 8.32
CA LYS A 80 -14.43 -7.09 9.22
C LYS A 80 -12.98 -7.05 9.70
N ASP A 81 -12.08 -6.56 8.85
CA ASP A 81 -10.63 -6.54 9.11
C ASP A 81 -10.15 -5.13 9.40
N SER A 82 -9.26 -5.00 10.38
CA SER A 82 -8.58 -3.74 10.71
C SER A 82 -7.42 -3.44 9.75
N SER A 83 -6.89 -2.21 9.77
CA SER A 83 -5.69 -1.86 9.02
C SER A 83 -4.49 -2.74 9.39
N LEU A 84 -4.30 -3.04 10.68
CA LEU A 84 -3.27 -3.98 11.13
C LEU A 84 -3.48 -5.37 10.52
N LYS A 85 -4.71 -5.88 10.50
CA LYS A 85 -5.01 -7.16 9.89
C LYS A 85 -4.76 -7.16 8.39
N MET A 86 -5.13 -6.07 7.69
CA MET A 86 -4.84 -5.91 6.26
C MET A 86 -3.33 -5.91 5.97
N LEU A 87 -2.52 -5.25 6.81
CA LEU A 87 -1.07 -5.30 6.71
C LEU A 87 -0.55 -6.75 6.85
N GLN A 88 -1.00 -7.48 7.85
CA GLN A 88 -0.61 -8.88 8.11
C GLN A 88 -0.98 -9.81 6.94
N MET A 89 -2.20 -9.70 6.40
CA MET A 89 -2.71 -10.53 5.30
C MET A 89 -2.01 -10.27 3.97
N ASN A 90 -1.36 -9.12 3.82
CA ASN A 90 -0.61 -8.76 2.63
C ASN A 90 0.92 -8.88 2.79
N LYS A 91 1.39 -9.49 3.87
CA LYS A 91 2.81 -9.77 4.10
C LYS A 91 3.43 -10.47 2.89
N GLY A 92 4.56 -9.95 2.44
CA GLY A 92 5.31 -10.48 1.29
C GLY A 92 4.74 -10.16 -0.09
N LYS A 93 3.60 -9.47 -0.19
CA LYS A 93 2.98 -9.06 -1.47
C LYS A 93 3.43 -7.68 -1.94
N PHE A 94 4.03 -6.90 -1.07
CA PHE A 94 4.64 -5.59 -1.35
C PHE A 94 6.01 -5.50 -0.68
N SER A 95 6.82 -4.47 -0.97
CA SER A 95 8.23 -4.48 -0.58
C SER A 95 8.70 -3.28 0.25
N ASN A 96 8.19 -2.06 0.01
CA ASN A 96 8.86 -0.85 0.51
C ASN A 96 8.06 -0.14 1.60
N VAL A 97 6.78 0.13 1.39
CA VAL A 97 6.03 1.01 2.27
C VAL A 97 4.57 0.58 2.45
N VAL A 98 4.05 0.71 3.66
CA VAL A 98 2.60 0.73 3.90
C VAL A 98 2.15 2.18 4.13
N VAL A 99 1.19 2.64 3.32
CA VAL A 99 0.55 3.95 3.46
C VAL A 99 -0.72 3.79 4.29
N VAL A 100 -0.85 4.53 5.39
CA VAL A 100 -1.98 4.44 6.33
C VAL A 100 -2.81 5.71 6.28
N SER A 101 -4.08 5.57 5.90
CA SER A 101 -5.10 6.62 5.93
C SER A 101 -6.40 6.09 6.56
N THR A 102 -6.27 5.59 7.79
CA THR A 102 -7.37 5.05 8.60
C THR A 102 -7.34 5.71 9.97
N GLY A 103 -8.47 5.86 10.62
CA GLY A 103 -8.53 6.37 11.98
C GLY A 103 -9.76 7.21 12.27
N TYR A 104 -10.42 7.76 11.26
CA TYR A 104 -11.64 8.54 11.48
C TYR A 104 -12.76 7.75 12.19
N ASN A 105 -12.77 6.44 12.06
CA ASN A 105 -13.76 5.54 12.66
C ASN A 105 -13.33 4.95 14.02
N ASP A 106 -12.10 5.19 14.46
CA ASP A 106 -11.65 4.77 15.78
C ASP A 106 -12.36 5.59 16.86
N LEU A 107 -12.75 4.94 17.96
CA LEU A 107 -13.65 5.55 18.94
C LEU A 107 -12.91 6.26 20.07
N ASP A 108 -11.63 5.96 20.27
CA ASP A 108 -10.92 6.28 21.50
C ASP A 108 -9.51 6.81 21.22
N ASP A 109 -9.27 8.06 21.65
CA ASP A 109 -7.97 8.73 21.57
C ASP A 109 -6.88 8.00 22.38
N ALA A 110 -7.23 7.35 23.49
CA ALA A 110 -6.28 6.62 24.31
C ALA A 110 -5.68 5.40 23.60
N ASN A 111 -6.42 4.80 22.68
CA ASN A 111 -5.95 3.65 21.90
C ASN A 111 -5.16 4.05 20.66
N PHE A 112 -5.17 5.32 20.24
CA PHE A 112 -4.54 5.74 19.00
C PHE A 112 -3.02 5.48 19.00
N ALA A 113 -2.30 5.93 20.03
CA ALA A 113 -0.86 5.69 20.13
C ALA A 113 -0.51 4.18 20.16
N ARG A 114 -1.35 3.36 20.78
CA ARG A 114 -1.21 1.89 20.77
C ARG A 114 -1.36 1.34 19.36
N ALA A 115 -2.34 1.83 18.62
CA ALA A 115 -2.58 1.41 17.25
C ALA A 115 -1.41 1.77 16.33
N VAL A 116 -0.89 3.00 16.42
CA VAL A 116 0.31 3.42 15.66
C VAL A 116 1.49 2.49 15.96
N ARG A 117 1.78 2.23 17.24
CA ARG A 117 2.88 1.32 17.63
C ARG A 117 2.68 -0.11 17.12
N ALA A 118 1.45 -0.63 17.14
CA ALA A 118 1.16 -1.97 16.66
C ALA A 118 1.41 -2.09 15.15
N ILE A 119 0.94 -1.10 14.36
CA ILE A 119 1.10 -1.09 12.90
C ILE A 119 2.57 -0.89 12.53
N THR A 120 3.28 0.04 13.17
CA THR A 120 4.71 0.28 12.90
C THR A 120 5.59 -0.90 13.31
N SER A 121 5.27 -1.57 14.42
CA SER A 121 5.96 -2.80 14.83
C SER A 121 5.76 -3.94 13.83
N GLU A 122 4.54 -4.16 13.36
CA GLU A 122 4.26 -5.16 12.32
C GLU A 122 5.00 -4.83 11.00
N ALA A 123 4.96 -3.55 10.57
CA ALA A 123 5.68 -3.09 9.39
C ALA A 123 7.19 -3.33 9.51
N LYS A 124 7.79 -2.99 10.67
CA LYS A 124 9.21 -3.24 10.96
C LYS A 124 9.58 -4.72 10.89
N GLN A 125 8.71 -5.61 11.39
CA GLN A 125 8.91 -7.07 11.28
C GLN A 125 8.83 -7.56 9.82
N GLN A 126 8.12 -6.84 8.96
CA GLN A 126 8.05 -7.13 7.53
C GLN A 126 9.19 -6.46 6.73
N GLY A 127 10.01 -5.61 7.36
CA GLY A 127 11.08 -4.86 6.72
C GLY A 127 10.56 -3.75 5.80
N VAL A 128 9.44 -3.10 6.17
CA VAL A 128 8.82 -2.03 5.37
C VAL A 128 8.60 -0.78 6.21
N GLU A 129 8.64 0.39 5.54
CA GLU A 129 8.38 1.69 6.12
C GLU A 129 6.86 1.94 6.27
N VAL A 130 6.49 2.87 7.14
CA VAL A 130 5.12 3.33 7.35
C VAL A 130 5.02 4.80 6.98
N LEU A 131 4.20 5.11 5.98
CA LEU A 131 3.82 6.48 5.63
C LEU A 131 2.41 6.74 6.15
N TRP A 132 2.30 7.55 7.20
CA TRP A 132 0.99 7.83 7.83
C TRP A 132 0.49 9.21 7.45
N LEU A 133 -0.76 9.29 6.97
CA LEU A 133 -1.38 10.56 6.62
C LEU A 133 -1.92 11.27 7.86
N THR A 134 -1.65 12.58 8.01
CA THR A 134 -2.34 13.38 9.03
C THR A 134 -3.80 13.56 8.68
N TYR A 135 -4.62 13.67 9.71
CA TYR A 135 -6.07 13.79 9.62
C TYR A 135 -6.49 15.24 9.40
N ARG A 136 -7.42 15.45 8.46
CA ARG A 136 -7.99 16.78 8.21
C ARG A 136 -8.72 17.31 9.43
N GLN A 137 -8.42 18.54 9.82
CA GLN A 137 -8.97 19.21 11.02
C GLN A 137 -10.22 20.01 10.66
N ALA A 138 -11.27 19.36 10.15
CA ALA A 138 -12.51 19.99 9.73
C ALA A 138 -13.74 19.16 10.12
N GLY A 139 -14.92 19.74 9.97
CA GLY A 139 -16.19 19.07 10.25
C GLY A 139 -16.31 18.54 11.68
N ASN A 140 -17.07 17.48 11.82
CA ASN A 140 -17.33 16.81 13.11
C ASN A 140 -16.13 16.03 13.67
N VAL A 141 -15.08 15.79 12.87
CA VAL A 141 -13.87 15.05 13.27
C VAL A 141 -12.75 15.96 13.78
N ARG A 142 -12.93 17.29 13.75
CA ARG A 142 -11.87 18.27 14.02
C ARG A 142 -11.11 18.00 15.31
N MET A 143 -11.81 17.82 16.43
CA MET A 143 -11.17 17.64 17.75
C MET A 143 -10.35 16.37 17.82
N LYS A 144 -10.89 15.26 17.31
CA LYS A 144 -10.17 13.99 17.17
C LYS A 144 -8.94 14.15 16.31
N SER A 145 -9.07 14.78 15.14
CA SER A 145 -7.97 14.98 14.18
C SER A 145 -6.85 15.81 14.79
N VAL A 146 -7.15 16.86 15.56
CA VAL A 146 -6.14 17.64 16.29
C VAL A 146 -5.37 16.76 17.27
N SER A 147 -6.08 15.94 18.07
CA SER A 147 -5.47 15.04 19.03
C SER A 147 -4.59 13.98 18.33
N TYR A 148 -5.08 13.36 17.28
CA TYR A 148 -4.36 12.31 16.52
C TYR A 148 -3.11 12.87 15.82
N ASN A 149 -3.22 14.02 15.17
CA ASN A 149 -2.06 14.63 14.50
C ASN A 149 -0.96 14.99 15.49
N ARG A 150 -1.31 15.53 16.66
CA ARG A 150 -0.33 15.79 17.73
C ARG A 150 0.36 14.51 18.17
N GLN A 151 -0.38 13.42 18.40
CA GLN A 151 0.19 12.14 18.79
C GLN A 151 1.10 11.56 17.68
N LEU A 152 0.72 11.68 16.40
CA LEU A 152 1.54 11.25 15.29
C LEU A 152 2.90 11.95 15.27
N PHE A 153 2.94 13.28 15.39
CA PHE A 153 4.20 14.02 15.40
C PHE A 153 5.09 13.68 16.59
N GLU A 154 4.51 13.34 17.75
CA GLU A 154 5.30 12.87 18.90
C GLU A 154 5.80 11.43 18.73
N LEU A 155 5.08 10.59 18.02
CA LEU A 155 5.47 9.22 17.74
C LEU A 155 6.51 9.12 16.62
N GLU A 156 6.43 9.96 15.60
CA GLU A 156 7.42 10.06 14.52
C GLU A 156 8.84 10.30 15.06
N LYS A 157 8.98 11.14 16.08
CA LYS A 157 10.27 11.40 16.75
C LYS A 157 10.86 10.18 17.48
N LYS A 158 10.09 9.11 17.69
CA LYS A 158 10.43 7.96 18.54
C LYS A 158 10.39 6.63 17.82
N ILE A 159 9.90 6.61 16.59
CA ILE A 159 9.69 5.37 15.81
C ILE A 159 10.36 5.56 14.45
N ASP A 160 11.49 4.93 14.27
CA ASP A 160 12.38 5.13 13.12
C ASP A 160 11.72 4.85 11.76
N ASN A 161 10.84 3.85 11.68
CA ASN A 161 10.14 3.48 10.45
C ASN A 161 8.75 4.13 10.31
N LEU A 162 8.47 5.23 11.03
CA LEU A 162 7.24 6.02 10.91
C LEU A 162 7.55 7.36 10.26
N HIS A 163 6.94 7.63 9.13
CA HIS A 163 7.04 8.88 8.37
C HIS A 163 5.66 9.49 8.21
N ILE A 164 5.57 10.82 8.27
CA ILE A 164 4.28 11.52 8.26
C ILE A 164 4.09 12.30 6.95
N LEU A 165 3.07 11.90 6.18
CA LEU A 165 2.55 12.74 5.10
C LEU A 165 1.59 13.78 5.71
N ARG A 166 1.98 15.05 5.66
CA ARG A 166 1.23 16.17 6.24
C ARG A 166 -0.01 16.53 5.40
N TRP A 167 -0.90 15.57 5.19
CA TRP A 167 -2.10 15.74 4.40
C TRP A 167 -3.02 16.85 4.94
N CYS A 168 -3.09 17.01 6.27
CA CYS A 168 -3.83 18.11 6.89
C CYS A 168 -3.36 19.47 6.37
N ASP A 169 -2.05 19.70 6.36
CA ASP A 169 -1.47 20.97 5.93
C ASP A 169 -1.66 21.21 4.43
N ILE A 170 -1.43 20.18 3.61
CA ILE A 170 -1.63 20.22 2.15
C ILE A 170 -3.09 20.53 1.81
N SER A 171 -4.05 19.92 2.50
CA SER A 171 -5.46 20.02 2.16
C SER A 171 -6.19 21.20 2.84
N ASN A 172 -5.56 21.86 3.80
CA ASN A 172 -6.23 22.89 4.63
C ASN A 172 -6.70 24.10 3.81
N GLY A 173 -5.91 24.52 2.81
CA GLY A 173 -6.24 25.63 1.92
C GLY A 173 -7.25 25.30 0.80
N HIS A 174 -7.75 24.06 0.74
CA HIS A 174 -8.50 23.52 -0.39
C HIS A 174 -9.86 22.96 0.03
N PRO A 175 -10.80 23.76 0.52
CA PRO A 175 -12.13 23.29 0.86
C PRO A 175 -12.88 22.70 -0.33
N GLU A 176 -12.60 23.15 -1.54
CA GLU A 176 -13.18 22.67 -2.79
C GLU A 176 -12.80 21.22 -3.16
N TRP A 177 -11.83 20.62 -2.49
CA TRP A 177 -11.47 19.21 -2.65
C TRP A 177 -12.39 18.26 -1.88
N PHE A 178 -13.27 18.78 -1.06
CA PHE A 178 -14.07 18.01 -0.12
C PHE A 178 -15.56 18.12 -0.39
N THR A 179 -16.29 17.13 0.06
CA THR A 179 -17.75 17.15 0.07
C THR A 179 -18.27 18.05 1.21
N ALA A 180 -19.58 18.19 1.34
CA ALA A 180 -20.21 19.06 2.34
C ALA A 180 -19.83 18.75 3.80
N ASP A 181 -19.43 17.51 4.08
CA ASP A 181 -18.95 17.11 5.43
C ASP A 181 -17.54 17.60 5.77
N SER A 182 -16.84 18.15 4.79
CA SER A 182 -15.46 18.66 4.90
C SER A 182 -14.41 17.60 5.24
N VAL A 183 -14.72 16.31 5.10
CA VAL A 183 -13.84 15.17 5.42
C VAL A 183 -13.65 14.27 4.21
N HIS A 184 -14.74 13.83 3.58
CA HIS A 184 -14.67 13.01 2.38
C HIS A 184 -14.32 13.86 1.17
N MET A 185 -13.44 13.34 0.32
CA MET A 185 -12.97 14.04 -0.86
C MET A 185 -13.89 13.81 -2.07
N ASN A 186 -13.88 14.77 -2.99
CA ASN A 186 -14.33 14.58 -4.38
C ASN A 186 -13.17 14.12 -5.27
N ALA A 187 -13.41 13.93 -6.56
CA ALA A 187 -12.39 13.44 -7.50
C ALA A 187 -11.15 14.34 -7.57
N THR A 188 -11.31 15.68 -7.47
CA THR A 188 -10.17 16.62 -7.44
C THR A 188 -9.31 16.41 -6.22
N GLY A 189 -9.93 16.26 -5.04
CA GLY A 189 -9.24 15.94 -3.79
C GLY A 189 -8.57 14.56 -3.83
N GLY A 190 -9.22 13.56 -4.44
CA GLY A 190 -8.66 12.23 -4.64
C GLY A 190 -7.40 12.24 -5.51
N LEU A 191 -7.39 13.03 -6.59
CA LEU A 191 -6.19 13.20 -7.43
C LEU A 191 -5.08 13.95 -6.68
N ALA A 192 -5.43 14.98 -5.89
CA ALA A 192 -4.45 15.70 -5.05
C ALA A 192 -3.83 14.75 -3.99
N LEU A 193 -4.64 13.91 -3.36
CA LEU A 193 -4.17 12.88 -2.43
C LEU A 193 -3.20 11.90 -3.09
N ALA A 194 -3.53 11.40 -4.28
CA ALA A 194 -2.66 10.50 -5.03
C ALA A 194 -1.31 11.12 -5.35
N LYS A 195 -1.28 12.38 -5.78
CA LYS A 195 -0.04 13.14 -6.02
C LYS A 195 0.79 13.28 -4.75
N ALA A 196 0.16 13.60 -3.63
CA ALA A 196 0.86 13.74 -2.35
C ALA A 196 1.45 12.41 -1.87
N ILE A 197 0.70 11.31 -1.99
CA ILE A 197 1.18 9.96 -1.66
C ILE A 197 2.36 9.58 -2.55
N SER A 198 2.25 9.76 -3.88
CA SER A 198 3.32 9.43 -4.83
C SER A 198 4.60 10.20 -4.52
N ALA A 199 4.52 11.51 -4.31
CA ALA A 199 5.68 12.33 -3.97
C ALA A 199 6.34 11.88 -2.65
N ALA A 200 5.55 11.51 -1.64
CA ALA A 200 6.07 11.07 -0.36
C ALA A 200 6.73 9.67 -0.44
N ILE A 201 6.16 8.73 -1.20
CA ILE A 201 6.79 7.43 -1.44
C ILE A 201 8.13 7.62 -2.16
N GLY A 202 8.19 8.46 -3.20
CA GLY A 202 9.43 8.76 -3.92
C GLY A 202 10.55 9.30 -3.02
N GLN A 203 10.21 10.11 -2.02
CA GLN A 203 11.18 10.61 -1.04
C GLN A 203 11.74 9.50 -0.13
N LEU A 204 10.91 8.53 0.29
CA LEU A 204 11.34 7.41 1.15
C LEU A 204 12.22 6.40 0.42
N THR A 205 12.07 6.25 -0.89
CA THR A 205 12.82 5.25 -1.68
C THR A 205 14.15 5.75 -2.22
N THR A 206 14.44 7.05 -2.09
CA THR A 206 15.70 7.69 -2.54
C THR A 206 16.71 7.89 -1.40
N THR A 207 16.35 7.59 -0.17
CA THR A 207 17.24 7.60 1.01
C THR A 207 17.72 6.21 1.36
#